data_49b636262e7de97bdef142a81f77d337
#
_entry.id   49b636262e7de97bdef142a81f77d337
#
_cell.length_a   1.000
_cell.length_b   1.000
_cell.length_c   1.000
_cell.angle_alpha   90.00
_cell.angle_beta   90.00
_cell.angle_gamma   90.00
#
_symmetry.space_group_name_H-M   'P 1'
#
loop_
_entity.id
_entity.type
_entity.pdbx_description
1 polymer ?
#
loop_
_entity_poly.entity_id
_entity_poly.type
_entity_poly.pdbx_seq_one_letter_code
_entity_poly.pdbx_strand_id
1 'polypeptide(L)'
;MNIHEYQAKKILKSYGSPVSEGILIENLEEIPKKISILKSKEFVLKAQIHAGGRGKAGGVKLIKDIPELIKEAKVMMGKVLITHQTGPKGKEVKKLYIEEASEISKEFYLSCLVDRESSKIAFISSTEGGMDIEKVASESPEKIITKKIDLNLVGPSNNEIEEIISIFEFNSEQKDSARMIIKSLYKIIIEKDANLIEINPLIITKSKKLICLDAKMNFDDNAIFRRPEIYKLRDLDEEDPAEIQASKYDLAYIKLNGSIGCMVNGAGLAMATMDIIKLYGKEPANFLDVGGGATKEKVSAAFKLILSDKNVKGILVNIFGGIMRCDVLAQGVVEAAREINLMVPLVVRLAGTNFKQGKEILDKSNLKILSATDLNDAAKKIVEAIK
;
A
#
# COMPACT_ATOMS: atom_id res chain seq x y z
N MET A 1 1.25 -1.92 -5.40
CA MET A 1 -0.21 -2.21 -5.54
C MET A 1 -0.61 -3.35 -4.61
N ASN A 2 -1.60 -3.15 -3.75
CA ASN A 2 -2.17 -4.22 -2.91
C ASN A 2 -3.30 -4.95 -3.66
N ILE A 3 -3.57 -6.19 -3.23
CA ILE A 3 -4.73 -6.97 -3.71
C ILE A 3 -5.48 -7.56 -2.51
N HIS A 4 -6.74 -7.98 -2.74
CA HIS A 4 -7.54 -8.63 -1.72
C HIS A 4 -7.05 -10.05 -1.38
N GLU A 5 -7.39 -10.53 -0.18
CA GLU A 5 -7.04 -11.86 0.30
C GLU A 5 -7.48 -12.98 -0.67
N TYR A 6 -8.72 -12.93 -1.18
CA TYR A 6 -9.21 -13.95 -2.11
C TYR A 6 -8.40 -14.01 -3.41
N GLN A 7 -7.89 -12.86 -3.88
CA GLN A 7 -7.02 -12.78 -5.06
C GLN A 7 -5.63 -13.36 -4.74
N ALA A 8 -5.06 -13.00 -3.59
CA ALA A 8 -3.80 -13.55 -3.11
C ALA A 8 -3.85 -15.08 -2.99
N LYS A 9 -4.92 -15.62 -2.40
CA LYS A 9 -5.14 -17.07 -2.30
C LYS A 9 -5.28 -17.77 -3.66
N LYS A 10 -5.94 -17.11 -4.62
CA LYS A 10 -6.04 -17.63 -5.99
C LYS A 10 -4.66 -17.73 -6.65
N ILE A 11 -3.80 -16.73 -6.45
CA ILE A 11 -2.42 -16.77 -6.93
C ILE A 11 -1.65 -17.89 -6.22
N LEU A 12 -1.66 -17.95 -4.89
CA LEU A 12 -1.00 -19.02 -4.12
C LEU A 12 -1.41 -20.41 -4.61
N LYS A 13 -2.71 -20.66 -4.80
CA LYS A 13 -3.24 -21.92 -5.30
C LYS A 13 -2.72 -22.26 -6.70
N SER A 14 -2.60 -21.26 -7.59
CA SER A 14 -2.09 -21.46 -8.95
C SER A 14 -0.60 -21.85 -9.00
N TYR A 15 0.16 -21.54 -7.93
CA TYR A 15 1.55 -21.94 -7.74
C TYR A 15 1.70 -23.20 -6.87
N GLY A 16 0.59 -23.84 -6.49
CA GLY A 16 0.58 -25.11 -5.76
C GLY A 16 0.56 -24.99 -4.24
N SER A 17 0.50 -23.77 -3.67
CA SER A 17 0.37 -23.61 -2.22
C SER A 17 -1.02 -24.05 -1.74
N PRO A 18 -1.12 -24.82 -0.64
CA PRO A 18 -2.39 -25.24 -0.09
C PRO A 18 -3.13 -24.06 0.57
N VAL A 19 -4.35 -23.82 0.13
CA VAL A 19 -5.25 -22.78 0.66
C VAL A 19 -6.64 -23.39 0.90
N SER A 20 -7.43 -22.80 1.81
CA SER A 20 -8.84 -23.18 1.98
C SER A 20 -9.65 -22.82 0.75
N GLU A 21 -10.66 -23.64 0.42
CA GLU A 21 -11.62 -23.31 -0.61
C GLU A 21 -12.52 -22.17 -0.15
N GLY A 22 -12.80 -21.24 -1.07
CA GLY A 22 -13.60 -20.07 -0.75
C GLY A 22 -14.24 -19.43 -1.97
N ILE A 23 -15.26 -18.62 -1.72
CA ILE A 23 -16.06 -17.93 -2.74
C ILE A 23 -16.11 -16.43 -2.45
N LEU A 24 -15.98 -15.64 -3.51
CA LEU A 24 -16.18 -14.19 -3.46
C LEU A 24 -17.67 -13.86 -3.57
N ILE A 25 -18.13 -12.94 -2.72
CA ILE A 25 -19.48 -12.39 -2.71
C ILE A 25 -19.39 -10.87 -2.88
N GLU A 26 -19.88 -10.38 -3.98
CA GLU A 26 -20.03 -8.95 -4.27
C GLU A 26 -21.49 -8.49 -4.13
N ASN A 27 -22.44 -9.43 -4.30
CA ASN A 27 -23.86 -9.23 -4.05
C ASN A 27 -24.38 -10.35 -3.15
N LEU A 28 -25.15 -9.99 -2.11
CA LEU A 28 -25.70 -10.94 -1.14
C LEU A 28 -26.61 -11.99 -1.77
N GLU A 29 -27.29 -11.67 -2.86
CA GLU A 29 -28.15 -12.59 -3.62
C GLU A 29 -27.39 -13.76 -4.26
N GLU A 30 -26.05 -13.66 -4.35
CA GLU A 30 -25.19 -14.72 -4.90
C GLU A 30 -24.96 -15.86 -3.89
N ILE A 31 -25.10 -15.60 -2.59
CA ILE A 31 -24.77 -16.57 -1.52
C ILE A 31 -25.49 -17.92 -1.74
N PRO A 32 -26.83 -17.95 -1.92
CA PRO A 32 -27.52 -19.25 -2.09
C PRO A 32 -27.06 -20.08 -3.28
N LYS A 33 -26.59 -19.41 -4.35
CA LYS A 33 -26.13 -20.07 -5.58
C LYS A 33 -24.69 -20.55 -5.45
N LYS A 34 -23.82 -19.75 -4.82
CA LYS A 34 -22.37 -20.02 -4.73
C LYS A 34 -22.00 -20.93 -3.58
N ILE A 35 -22.77 -20.94 -2.46
CA ILE A 35 -22.42 -21.67 -1.24
C ILE A 35 -22.30 -23.18 -1.46
N SER A 36 -23.03 -23.75 -2.44
CA SER A 36 -22.96 -25.17 -2.77
C SER A 36 -21.59 -25.63 -3.30
N ILE A 37 -20.71 -24.69 -3.68
CA ILE A 37 -19.33 -24.99 -4.09
C ILE A 37 -18.50 -25.45 -2.88
N LEU A 38 -18.81 -24.92 -1.69
CA LEU A 38 -18.13 -25.27 -0.44
C LEU A 38 -18.75 -26.56 0.14
N LYS A 39 -17.88 -27.47 0.56
CA LYS A 39 -18.30 -28.80 1.06
C LYS A 39 -18.39 -28.84 2.60
N SER A 40 -17.92 -27.81 3.28
CA SER A 40 -17.96 -27.71 4.74
C SER A 40 -19.37 -27.41 5.25
N LYS A 41 -19.64 -27.76 6.51
CA LYS A 41 -20.84 -27.34 7.25
C LYS A 41 -20.63 -26.01 7.99
N GLU A 42 -19.39 -25.70 8.31
CA GLU A 42 -19.01 -24.47 8.98
C GLU A 42 -18.19 -23.58 8.03
N PHE A 43 -18.38 -22.30 8.13
CA PHE A 43 -17.77 -21.32 7.23
C PHE A 43 -17.07 -20.22 8.03
N VAL A 44 -16.11 -19.56 7.38
CA VAL A 44 -15.55 -18.31 7.87
C VAL A 44 -15.93 -17.19 6.90
N LEU A 45 -16.66 -16.21 7.41
CA LEU A 45 -17.06 -14.99 6.68
C LEU A 45 -16.01 -13.93 6.91
N LYS A 46 -15.40 -13.41 5.84
CA LYS A 46 -14.30 -12.44 5.90
C LYS A 46 -14.60 -11.20 5.06
N ALA A 47 -14.55 -10.03 5.68
CA ALA A 47 -14.57 -8.75 4.97
C ALA A 47 -13.32 -8.63 4.08
N GLN A 48 -13.47 -8.15 2.86
CA GLN A 48 -12.38 -7.91 1.93
C GLN A 48 -12.08 -6.41 1.88
N ILE A 49 -11.07 -5.98 2.62
CA ILE A 49 -10.49 -4.63 2.62
C ILE A 49 -8.97 -4.74 2.61
N HIS A 50 -8.27 -3.76 2.05
CA HIS A 50 -6.80 -3.72 2.02
C HIS A 50 -6.19 -3.29 3.37
N ALA A 51 -6.62 -3.94 4.46
CA ALA A 51 -6.11 -3.67 5.80
C ALA A 51 -6.00 -4.94 6.64
N GLY A 52 -4.96 -5.01 7.46
CA GLY A 52 -4.80 -6.01 8.51
C GLY A 52 -5.67 -5.72 9.74
N GLY A 53 -5.71 -6.68 10.68
CA GLY A 53 -6.46 -6.53 11.93
C GLY A 53 -7.98 -6.66 11.80
N ARG A 54 -8.48 -7.16 10.65
CA ARG A 54 -9.91 -7.37 10.36
C ARG A 54 -10.61 -8.21 11.43
N GLY A 55 -9.95 -9.26 11.93
CA GLY A 55 -10.52 -10.12 12.98
C GLY A 55 -10.90 -9.33 14.25
N LYS A 56 -9.97 -8.50 14.74
CA LYS A 56 -10.21 -7.64 15.93
C LYS A 56 -11.30 -6.58 15.70
N ALA A 57 -11.46 -6.12 14.46
CA ALA A 57 -12.48 -5.16 14.07
C ALA A 57 -13.85 -5.81 13.78
N GLY A 58 -13.99 -7.13 13.95
CA GLY A 58 -15.23 -7.87 13.68
C GLY A 58 -15.50 -8.08 12.19
N GLY A 59 -14.46 -8.04 11.35
CA GLY A 59 -14.49 -8.34 9.91
C GLY A 59 -14.22 -9.79 9.57
N VAL A 60 -14.05 -10.67 10.57
CA VAL A 60 -13.91 -12.13 10.41
C VAL A 60 -14.84 -12.82 11.41
N LYS A 61 -15.67 -13.74 10.95
CA LYS A 61 -16.63 -14.46 11.78
C LYS A 61 -16.68 -15.94 11.41
N LEU A 62 -16.63 -16.81 12.42
CA LEU A 62 -16.96 -18.23 12.28
C LEU A 62 -18.47 -18.39 12.24
N ILE A 63 -18.98 -19.14 11.29
CA ILE A 63 -20.40 -19.32 10.98
C ILE A 63 -20.72 -20.81 10.97
N LYS A 64 -21.79 -21.20 11.67
CA LYS A 64 -22.16 -22.61 11.87
C LYS A 64 -23.11 -23.15 10.82
N ASP A 65 -23.90 -22.29 10.19
CA ASP A 65 -24.90 -22.69 9.20
C ASP A 65 -25.19 -21.59 8.16
N ILE A 66 -25.94 -21.95 7.13
CA ILE A 66 -26.28 -21.03 6.03
C ILE A 66 -27.22 -19.90 6.46
N PRO A 67 -28.26 -20.10 7.30
CA PRO A 67 -29.09 -19.02 7.82
C PRO A 67 -28.29 -17.96 8.58
N GLU A 68 -27.37 -18.37 9.46
CA GLU A 68 -26.47 -17.49 10.17
C GLU A 68 -25.55 -16.75 9.20
N LEU A 69 -25.02 -17.45 8.17
CA LEU A 69 -24.17 -16.87 7.14
C LEU A 69 -24.86 -15.70 6.43
N ILE A 70 -26.10 -15.90 5.98
CA ILE A 70 -26.88 -14.86 5.28
C ILE A 70 -27.14 -13.67 6.20
N LYS A 71 -27.46 -13.92 7.46
CA LYS A 71 -27.69 -12.87 8.47
C LYS A 71 -26.42 -12.04 8.70
N GLU A 72 -25.30 -12.70 8.97
CA GLU A 72 -24.03 -12.04 9.27
C GLU A 72 -23.42 -11.35 8.04
N ALA A 73 -23.61 -11.91 6.84
CA ALA A 73 -23.21 -11.27 5.60
C ALA A 73 -23.96 -9.94 5.35
N LYS A 74 -25.26 -9.89 5.66
CA LYS A 74 -26.06 -8.64 5.61
C LYS A 74 -25.57 -7.58 6.59
N VAL A 75 -25.11 -7.98 7.77
CA VAL A 75 -24.57 -7.06 8.78
C VAL A 75 -23.18 -6.58 8.41
N MET A 76 -22.38 -7.42 7.75
CA MET A 76 -20.99 -7.11 7.40
C MET A 76 -20.86 -6.32 6.12
N MET A 77 -21.68 -6.57 5.11
CA MET A 77 -21.71 -5.81 3.86
C MET A 77 -22.12 -4.37 4.11
N GLY A 78 -21.35 -3.41 3.62
CA GLY A 78 -21.56 -1.96 3.84
C GLY A 78 -21.10 -1.44 5.21
N LYS A 79 -20.65 -2.33 6.12
CA LYS A 79 -20.12 -1.90 7.41
C LYS A 79 -18.76 -1.20 7.22
N VAL A 80 -18.55 -0.10 7.96
CA VAL A 80 -17.23 0.54 8.03
C VAL A 80 -16.39 -0.16 9.09
N LEU A 81 -15.27 -0.75 8.69
CA LEU A 81 -14.32 -1.39 9.60
C LEU A 81 -13.18 -0.42 9.95
N ILE A 82 -12.96 -0.22 11.24
CA ILE A 82 -11.87 0.57 11.78
C ILE A 82 -10.82 -0.38 12.33
N THR A 83 -9.63 -0.37 11.73
CA THR A 83 -8.45 -1.12 12.17
C THR A 83 -7.29 -0.16 12.43
N HIS A 84 -6.20 -0.62 13.01
CA HIS A 84 -5.00 0.20 13.16
C HIS A 84 -4.41 0.67 11.81
N GLN A 85 -4.70 -0.03 10.70
CA GLN A 85 -4.21 0.30 9.36
C GLN A 85 -5.16 1.20 8.56
N THR A 86 -6.48 1.17 8.83
CA THR A 86 -7.45 2.02 8.10
C THR A 86 -7.54 3.44 8.64
N GLY A 87 -6.97 3.68 9.82
CA GLY A 87 -7.15 4.94 10.54
C GLY A 87 -8.61 5.15 11.04
N PRO A 88 -8.89 6.33 11.64
CA PRO A 88 -10.17 6.58 12.32
C PRO A 88 -11.38 6.66 11.38
N LYS A 89 -11.18 6.90 10.09
CA LYS A 89 -12.25 6.91 9.08
C LYS A 89 -12.74 5.51 8.73
N GLY A 90 -11.91 4.50 8.92
CA GLY A 90 -12.19 3.13 8.54
C GLY A 90 -12.30 2.90 7.03
N LYS A 91 -12.65 1.68 6.64
CA LYS A 91 -12.94 1.28 5.26
C LYS A 91 -14.30 0.59 5.20
N GLU A 92 -15.12 0.94 4.21
CA GLU A 92 -16.38 0.29 3.94
C GLU A 92 -16.18 -1.09 3.32
N VAL A 93 -16.89 -2.10 3.82
CA VAL A 93 -16.83 -3.46 3.29
C VAL A 93 -17.74 -3.59 2.07
N LYS A 94 -17.17 -3.66 0.89
CA LYS A 94 -17.88 -3.81 -0.39
C LYS A 94 -17.86 -5.24 -0.93
N LYS A 95 -17.00 -6.09 -0.39
CA LYS A 95 -16.82 -7.48 -0.81
C LYS A 95 -16.67 -8.38 0.40
N LEU A 96 -17.23 -9.58 0.32
CA LEU A 96 -17.08 -10.61 1.33
C LEU A 96 -16.41 -11.84 0.70
N TYR A 97 -15.63 -12.54 1.51
CA TYR A 97 -15.07 -13.83 1.15
C TYR A 97 -15.55 -14.88 2.14
N ILE A 98 -16.15 -15.94 1.65
CA ILE A 98 -16.67 -17.04 2.47
C ILE A 98 -15.77 -18.26 2.20
N GLU A 99 -15.18 -18.79 3.26
CA GLU A 99 -14.29 -19.95 3.18
C GLU A 99 -14.83 -21.12 4.00
N GLU A 100 -14.37 -22.31 3.64
CA GLU A 100 -14.52 -23.48 4.50
C GLU A 100 -13.75 -23.28 5.81
N ALA A 101 -14.40 -23.49 6.95
CA ALA A 101 -13.75 -23.39 8.24
C ALA A 101 -12.67 -24.48 8.39
N SER A 102 -11.53 -24.11 8.95
CA SER A 102 -10.44 -25.01 9.26
C SER A 102 -10.35 -25.23 10.76
N GLU A 103 -10.31 -26.50 11.20
CA GLU A 103 -10.01 -26.82 12.59
C GLU A 103 -8.52 -26.62 12.88
N ILE A 104 -8.19 -25.46 13.46
CA ILE A 104 -6.81 -25.03 13.71
C ILE A 104 -6.24 -25.80 14.90
N SER A 105 -5.02 -26.32 14.75
CA SER A 105 -4.22 -26.93 15.82
C SER A 105 -3.06 -26.04 16.24
N LYS A 106 -2.35 -25.43 15.27
CA LYS A 106 -1.25 -24.48 15.51
C LYS A 106 -1.29 -23.37 14.46
N GLU A 107 -0.86 -22.18 14.83
CA GLU A 107 -0.73 -21.01 13.96
C GLU A 107 0.72 -20.57 13.92
N PHE A 108 1.18 -20.14 12.74
CA PHE A 108 2.52 -19.68 12.47
C PHE A 108 2.48 -18.44 11.57
N TYR A 109 3.58 -17.71 11.53
CA TYR A 109 3.83 -16.65 10.59
C TYR A 109 4.85 -17.06 9.53
N LEU A 110 4.60 -16.76 8.27
CA LEU A 110 5.57 -16.94 7.18
C LEU A 110 5.40 -15.78 6.19
N SER A 111 6.49 -15.08 5.89
CA SER A 111 6.49 -14.10 4.81
C SER A 111 7.69 -14.25 3.89
N CYS A 112 7.53 -13.72 2.67
CA CYS A 112 8.58 -13.62 1.67
C CYS A 112 8.55 -12.20 1.10
N LEU A 113 9.68 -11.49 1.11
CA LEU A 113 9.74 -10.09 0.70
C LEU A 113 11.07 -9.73 0.04
N VAL A 114 11.06 -8.62 -0.71
CA VAL A 114 12.27 -8.02 -1.26
C VAL A 114 12.97 -7.19 -0.18
N ASP A 115 14.12 -7.66 0.27
CA ASP A 115 14.99 -6.90 1.19
C ASP A 115 15.88 -5.94 0.40
N ARG A 116 15.53 -4.66 0.42
CA ARG A 116 16.21 -3.62 -0.34
C ARG A 116 17.61 -3.32 0.18
N GLU A 117 17.84 -3.47 1.48
CA GLU A 117 19.13 -3.20 2.11
C GLU A 117 20.22 -4.15 1.58
N SER A 118 19.91 -5.46 1.54
CA SER A 118 20.86 -6.47 1.06
C SER A 118 20.68 -6.84 -0.41
N SER A 119 19.65 -6.31 -1.11
CA SER A 119 19.29 -6.69 -2.49
C SER A 119 19.02 -8.19 -2.64
N LYS A 120 18.39 -8.80 -1.62
CA LYS A 120 18.06 -10.22 -1.55
C LYS A 120 16.56 -10.44 -1.36
N ILE A 121 16.13 -11.68 -1.50
CA ILE A 121 14.80 -12.11 -1.09
C ILE A 121 14.90 -12.61 0.35
N ALA A 122 14.12 -12.04 1.25
CA ALA A 122 14.08 -12.45 2.65
C ALA A 122 12.84 -13.30 2.94
N PHE A 123 13.02 -14.38 3.67
CA PHE A 123 11.94 -15.13 4.33
C PHE A 123 11.99 -14.84 5.81
N ILE A 124 10.82 -14.57 6.39
CA ILE A 124 10.64 -14.39 7.83
C ILE A 124 9.67 -15.44 8.31
N SER A 125 10.07 -16.21 9.31
CA SER A 125 9.31 -17.30 9.93
C SER A 125 9.18 -17.06 11.42
N SER A 126 7.97 -17.28 11.99
CA SER A 126 7.76 -17.22 13.44
C SER A 126 6.74 -18.24 13.92
N THR A 127 6.94 -18.72 15.15
CA THR A 127 5.97 -19.58 15.87
C THR A 127 4.73 -18.81 16.32
N GLU A 128 4.73 -17.49 16.24
CA GLU A 128 3.62 -16.61 16.65
C GLU A 128 2.81 -16.19 15.42
N GLY A 129 1.80 -16.99 15.06
CA GLY A 129 0.86 -16.69 13.99
C GLY A 129 -0.37 -15.92 14.47
N GLY A 130 -1.09 -15.27 13.54
CA GLY A 130 -2.28 -14.49 13.85
C GLY A 130 -2.02 -13.18 14.62
N MET A 131 -0.76 -12.82 14.81
CA MET A 131 -0.32 -11.64 15.54
C MET A 131 0.42 -10.66 14.60
N ASP A 132 0.62 -9.45 15.13
CA ASP A 132 1.43 -8.41 14.49
C ASP A 132 2.91 -8.78 14.62
N ILE A 133 3.59 -9.04 13.51
CA ILE A 133 4.98 -9.53 13.50
C ILE A 133 5.96 -8.48 14.04
N GLU A 134 5.69 -7.19 13.85
CA GLU A 134 6.51 -6.10 14.37
C GLU A 134 6.51 -6.11 15.90
N LYS A 135 5.36 -6.43 16.50
CA LYS A 135 5.25 -6.61 17.95
C LYS A 135 6.04 -7.81 18.41
N VAL A 136 5.94 -8.95 17.71
CA VAL A 136 6.72 -10.16 18.04
C VAL A 136 8.23 -9.85 17.94
N ALA A 137 8.65 -9.13 16.89
CA ALA A 137 10.04 -8.73 16.71
C ALA A 137 10.59 -7.85 17.85
N SER A 138 9.73 -7.00 18.43
CA SER A 138 10.13 -6.13 19.54
C SER A 138 10.12 -6.83 20.90
N GLU A 139 9.18 -7.75 21.14
CA GLU A 139 8.95 -8.40 22.44
C GLU A 139 9.65 -9.76 22.59
N SER A 140 9.83 -10.50 21.49
CA SER A 140 10.32 -11.89 21.49
C SER A 140 11.10 -12.19 20.19
N PRO A 141 12.21 -11.49 19.91
CA PRO A 141 12.97 -11.64 18.67
C PRO A 141 13.53 -13.06 18.46
N GLU A 142 13.73 -13.83 19.52
CA GLU A 142 14.16 -15.23 19.48
C GLU A 142 13.13 -16.17 18.83
N LYS A 143 11.88 -15.75 18.71
CA LYS A 143 10.80 -16.48 18.03
C LYS A 143 10.73 -16.19 16.54
N ILE A 144 11.70 -15.46 15.99
CA ILE A 144 11.73 -15.09 14.58
C ILE A 144 13.03 -15.59 13.96
N ILE A 145 12.90 -16.22 12.80
CA ILE A 145 14.02 -16.55 11.92
C ILE A 145 13.89 -15.69 10.66
N THR A 146 14.97 -15.01 10.28
CA THR A 146 15.09 -14.32 8.99
C THR A 146 16.18 -14.96 8.18
N LYS A 147 15.81 -15.52 7.00
CA LYS A 147 16.75 -16.06 6.02
C LYS A 147 16.73 -15.24 4.76
N LYS A 148 17.89 -14.71 4.36
CA LYS A 148 18.08 -13.96 3.13
C LYS A 148 18.66 -14.88 2.04
N ILE A 149 18.02 -14.89 0.87
CA ILE A 149 18.35 -15.74 -0.29
C ILE A 149 18.87 -14.85 -1.40
N ASP A 150 19.99 -15.21 -1.99
CA ASP A 150 20.51 -14.54 -3.17
C ASP A 150 19.59 -14.72 -4.37
N LEU A 151 19.40 -13.65 -5.13
CA LEU A 151 18.52 -13.67 -6.29
C LEU A 151 19.06 -14.65 -7.34
N ASN A 152 18.28 -15.65 -7.68
CA ASN A 152 18.60 -16.64 -8.70
C ASN A 152 17.31 -17.19 -9.35
N LEU A 153 17.43 -17.84 -10.50
CA LEU A 153 16.30 -18.38 -11.26
C LEU A 153 15.77 -19.72 -10.74
N VAL A 154 16.54 -20.42 -9.89
CA VAL A 154 16.18 -21.75 -9.38
C VAL A 154 15.36 -21.66 -8.10
N GLY A 155 15.61 -20.63 -7.30
CA GLY A 155 15.00 -20.41 -5.98
C GLY A 155 15.87 -20.98 -4.84
N PRO A 156 15.33 -20.97 -3.60
CA PRO A 156 16.07 -21.40 -2.43
C PRO A 156 16.42 -22.89 -2.50
N SER A 157 17.66 -23.21 -2.11
CA SER A 157 18.16 -24.57 -1.97
C SER A 157 17.43 -25.35 -0.85
N ASN A 158 17.55 -26.67 -0.83
CA ASN A 158 16.94 -27.47 0.22
C ASN A 158 17.48 -27.10 1.62
N ASN A 159 18.77 -26.78 1.75
CA ASN A 159 19.37 -26.37 3.01
C ASN A 159 18.76 -25.02 3.50
N GLU A 160 18.64 -24.05 2.61
CA GLU A 160 18.03 -22.74 2.93
C GLU A 160 16.56 -22.92 3.33
N ILE A 161 15.83 -23.82 2.68
CA ILE A 161 14.44 -24.12 3.05
C ILE A 161 14.38 -24.75 4.45
N GLU A 162 15.26 -25.71 4.77
CA GLU A 162 15.32 -26.31 6.12
C GLU A 162 15.64 -25.26 7.19
N GLU A 163 16.50 -24.28 6.89
CA GLU A 163 16.75 -23.16 7.81
C GLU A 163 15.49 -22.30 8.02
N ILE A 164 14.74 -21.96 6.93
CA ILE A 164 13.52 -21.17 7.01
C ILE A 164 12.45 -21.85 7.88
N ILE A 165 12.31 -23.16 7.75
CA ILE A 165 11.26 -23.93 8.45
C ILE A 165 11.71 -24.51 9.79
N SER A 166 12.97 -24.34 10.18
CA SER A 166 13.54 -24.99 11.37
C SER A 166 12.82 -24.64 12.67
N ILE A 167 12.23 -23.44 12.74
CA ILE A 167 11.51 -22.97 13.93
C ILE A 167 10.13 -23.64 14.13
N PHE A 168 9.57 -24.29 13.10
CA PHE A 168 8.17 -24.75 13.11
C PHE A 168 7.96 -26.16 13.67
N GLU A 169 9.01 -26.93 13.89
CA GLU A 169 8.94 -28.33 14.38
C GLU A 169 8.01 -29.23 13.52
N PHE A 170 8.05 -29.07 12.20
CA PHE A 170 7.20 -29.83 11.27
C PHE A 170 7.59 -31.31 11.19
N ASN A 171 6.58 -32.18 11.06
CA ASN A 171 6.81 -33.58 10.66
C ASN A 171 7.19 -33.67 9.17
N SER A 172 7.51 -34.88 8.66
CA SER A 172 8.00 -35.07 7.28
C SER A 172 7.00 -34.58 6.22
N GLU A 173 5.71 -34.89 6.35
CA GLU A 173 4.65 -34.50 5.41
C GLU A 173 4.46 -32.97 5.41
N GLN A 174 4.50 -32.35 6.58
CA GLN A 174 4.42 -30.90 6.75
C GLN A 174 5.65 -30.19 6.17
N LYS A 175 6.85 -30.79 6.31
CA LYS A 175 8.06 -30.27 5.68
C LYS A 175 7.97 -30.28 4.15
N ASP A 176 7.42 -31.34 3.55
CA ASP A 176 7.22 -31.42 2.11
C ASP A 176 6.24 -30.34 1.63
N SER A 177 5.13 -30.14 2.35
CA SER A 177 4.18 -29.05 2.08
C SER A 177 4.82 -27.68 2.24
N ALA A 178 5.62 -27.47 3.29
CA ALA A 178 6.33 -26.22 3.53
C ALA A 178 7.37 -25.92 2.44
N ARG A 179 8.12 -26.92 1.96
CA ARG A 179 9.04 -26.78 0.82
C ARG A 179 8.31 -26.30 -0.44
N MET A 180 7.14 -26.87 -0.70
CA MET A 180 6.30 -26.45 -1.83
C MET A 180 5.84 -24.98 -1.66
N ILE A 181 5.36 -24.60 -0.47
CA ILE A 181 4.94 -23.23 -0.17
C ILE A 181 6.11 -22.26 -0.38
N ILE A 182 7.28 -22.50 0.22
CA ILE A 182 8.43 -21.60 0.12
C ILE A 182 8.87 -21.42 -1.33
N LYS A 183 8.95 -22.51 -2.11
CA LYS A 183 9.27 -22.41 -3.55
C LYS A 183 8.21 -21.64 -4.33
N SER A 184 6.93 -21.79 -3.97
CA SER A 184 5.83 -21.04 -4.58
C SER A 184 5.94 -19.54 -4.26
N LEU A 185 6.18 -19.16 -3.01
CA LEU A 185 6.34 -17.76 -2.61
C LEU A 185 7.50 -17.11 -3.35
N TYR A 186 8.67 -17.79 -3.41
CA TYR A 186 9.82 -17.28 -4.16
C TYR A 186 9.49 -17.06 -5.64
N LYS A 187 8.86 -18.04 -6.30
CA LYS A 187 8.46 -17.93 -7.71
C LYS A 187 7.49 -16.77 -7.94
N ILE A 188 6.51 -16.57 -7.05
CA ILE A 188 5.56 -15.46 -7.17
C ILE A 188 6.30 -14.12 -7.08
N ILE A 189 7.25 -13.95 -6.14
CA ILE A 189 8.09 -12.74 -6.07
C ILE A 189 8.77 -12.47 -7.41
N ILE A 190 9.42 -13.48 -7.99
CA ILE A 190 10.20 -13.31 -9.24
C ILE A 190 9.30 -13.17 -10.47
N GLU A 191 8.29 -14.03 -10.61
CA GLU A 191 7.51 -14.12 -11.85
C GLU A 191 6.37 -13.10 -11.92
N LYS A 192 5.94 -12.54 -10.79
CA LYS A 192 4.82 -11.58 -10.71
C LYS A 192 5.24 -10.20 -10.22
N ASP A 193 6.53 -10.01 -9.94
CA ASP A 193 7.06 -8.76 -9.35
C ASP A 193 6.34 -8.39 -8.04
N ALA A 194 6.08 -9.38 -7.18
CA ALA A 194 5.58 -9.11 -5.85
C ALA A 194 6.70 -8.56 -4.95
N ASN A 195 6.38 -7.59 -4.10
CA ASN A 195 7.32 -7.02 -3.12
C ASN A 195 7.22 -7.72 -1.77
N LEU A 196 6.03 -8.20 -1.44
CA LEU A 196 5.70 -8.85 -0.19
C LEU A 196 4.60 -9.88 -0.40
N ILE A 197 4.81 -11.05 0.18
CA ILE A 197 3.79 -12.07 0.39
C ILE A 197 3.84 -12.46 1.85
N GLU A 198 2.76 -12.23 2.57
CA GLU A 198 2.62 -12.54 3.98
C GLU A 198 1.52 -13.59 4.16
N ILE A 199 1.83 -14.66 4.86
CA ILE A 199 0.90 -15.70 5.29
C ILE A 199 0.76 -15.58 6.80
N ASN A 200 -0.37 -15.07 7.26
CA ASN A 200 -0.58 -14.80 8.69
C ASN A 200 -2.06 -15.02 9.11
N PRO A 201 -2.41 -16.25 9.58
CA PRO A 201 -1.51 -17.34 9.88
C PRO A 201 -1.30 -18.38 8.75
N LEU A 202 -0.16 -19.02 8.77
CA LEU A 202 0.06 -20.35 8.24
C LEU A 202 -0.35 -21.35 9.33
N ILE A 203 -1.22 -22.31 9.03
CA ILE A 203 -1.79 -23.19 10.07
C ILE A 203 -1.46 -24.66 9.86
N ILE A 204 -1.39 -25.39 10.99
CA ILE A 204 -1.58 -26.83 11.00
C ILE A 204 -3.02 -27.10 11.44
N THR A 205 -3.75 -27.86 10.63
CA THR A 205 -5.09 -28.33 10.99
C THR A 205 -5.04 -29.50 11.99
N LYS A 206 -6.16 -29.83 12.66
CA LYS A 206 -6.27 -31.07 13.46
C LYS A 206 -6.00 -32.32 12.63
N SER A 207 -6.31 -32.30 11.34
CA SER A 207 -5.98 -33.37 10.38
C SER A 207 -4.51 -33.36 9.93
N LYS A 208 -3.64 -32.56 10.60
CA LYS A 208 -2.18 -32.45 10.38
C LYS A 208 -1.77 -31.80 9.05
N LYS A 209 -2.69 -31.25 8.26
CA LYS A 209 -2.38 -30.56 7.01
C LYS A 209 -1.88 -29.14 7.26
N LEU A 210 -0.92 -28.70 6.45
CA LEU A 210 -0.43 -27.32 6.42
C LEU A 210 -1.24 -26.50 5.41
N ILE A 211 -1.76 -25.34 5.81
CA ILE A 211 -2.64 -24.48 4.98
C ILE A 211 -2.26 -23.01 5.16
N CYS A 212 -2.17 -22.27 4.06
CA CYS A 212 -2.09 -20.81 4.05
C CYS A 212 -3.50 -20.25 4.29
N LEU A 213 -3.81 -19.87 5.55
CA LEU A 213 -5.16 -19.52 5.95
C LEU A 213 -5.54 -18.08 5.66
N ASP A 214 -4.62 -17.13 5.82
CA ASP A 214 -4.78 -15.75 5.40
C ASP A 214 -3.54 -15.30 4.64
N ALA A 215 -3.71 -14.49 3.62
CA ALA A 215 -2.65 -14.06 2.75
C ALA A 215 -2.79 -12.58 2.37
N LYS A 216 -1.68 -11.86 2.49
CA LYS A 216 -1.53 -10.48 2.01
C LYS A 216 -0.46 -10.46 0.92
N MET A 217 -0.74 -9.83 -0.22
CA MET A 217 0.21 -9.63 -1.31
C MET A 217 0.29 -8.18 -1.72
N ASN A 218 1.52 -7.75 -2.00
CA ASN A 218 1.81 -6.45 -2.57
C ASN A 218 2.71 -6.62 -3.79
N PHE A 219 2.46 -5.86 -4.84
CA PHE A 219 3.23 -5.87 -6.10
C PHE A 219 3.94 -4.54 -6.31
N ASP A 220 5.06 -4.59 -7.03
CA ASP A 220 5.82 -3.40 -7.40
C ASP A 220 5.06 -2.57 -8.44
N ASP A 221 4.68 -1.35 -8.07
CA ASP A 221 3.97 -0.42 -8.96
C ASP A 221 4.79 -0.07 -10.20
N ASN A 222 6.12 -0.05 -10.08
CA ASN A 222 7.01 0.20 -11.20
C ASN A 222 7.08 -0.97 -12.21
N ALA A 223 6.61 -2.16 -11.83
CA ALA A 223 6.58 -3.34 -12.70
C ALA A 223 5.19 -3.61 -13.31
N ILE A 224 4.14 -2.93 -12.86
CA ILE A 224 2.75 -3.18 -13.25
C ILE A 224 2.55 -3.06 -14.77
N PHE A 225 3.29 -2.17 -15.46
CA PHE A 225 3.20 -2.01 -16.92
C PHE A 225 3.48 -3.32 -17.68
N ARG A 226 4.29 -4.22 -17.11
CA ARG A 226 4.61 -5.54 -17.69
C ARG A 226 3.77 -6.69 -17.11
N ARG A 227 2.84 -6.40 -16.20
CA ARG A 227 1.97 -7.36 -15.50
C ARG A 227 0.48 -7.01 -15.66
N PRO A 228 -0.07 -7.05 -16.88
CA PRO A 228 -1.46 -6.66 -17.11
C PRO A 228 -2.46 -7.56 -16.37
N GLU A 229 -2.09 -8.82 -16.10
CA GLU A 229 -2.92 -9.74 -15.32
C GLU A 229 -3.00 -9.35 -13.84
N ILE A 230 -1.92 -8.75 -13.30
CA ILE A 230 -1.91 -8.23 -11.92
C ILE A 230 -2.66 -6.88 -11.88
N TYR A 231 -2.44 -6.01 -12.85
CA TYR A 231 -3.15 -4.73 -12.93
C TYR A 231 -4.68 -4.88 -12.91
N LYS A 232 -5.21 -5.94 -13.53
CA LYS A 232 -6.66 -6.26 -13.52
C LYS A 232 -7.21 -6.62 -12.14
N LEU A 233 -6.34 -6.93 -11.17
CA LEU A 233 -6.73 -7.23 -9.78
C LEU A 233 -6.87 -5.96 -8.92
N ARG A 234 -6.50 -4.80 -9.47
CA ARG A 234 -6.58 -3.51 -8.77
C ARG A 234 -8.02 -3.19 -8.38
N ASP A 235 -8.22 -2.77 -7.15
CA ASP A 235 -9.51 -2.30 -6.65
C ASP A 235 -9.42 -0.81 -6.32
N LEU A 236 -10.00 0.02 -7.18
CA LEU A 236 -9.96 1.48 -7.01
C LEU A 236 -10.76 1.96 -5.80
N ASP A 237 -11.73 1.19 -5.31
CA ASP A 237 -12.48 1.52 -4.09
C ASP A 237 -11.61 1.45 -2.82
N GLU A 238 -10.50 0.73 -2.89
CA GLU A 238 -9.53 0.59 -1.80
C GLU A 238 -8.44 1.66 -1.79
N GLU A 239 -8.29 2.43 -2.86
CA GLU A 239 -7.28 3.47 -3.00
C GLU A 239 -7.80 4.85 -2.59
N ASP A 240 -6.89 5.79 -2.33
CA ASP A 240 -7.27 7.18 -2.09
C ASP A 240 -7.72 7.83 -3.41
N PRO A 241 -8.89 8.48 -3.46
CA PRO A 241 -9.38 9.13 -4.68
C PRO A 241 -8.42 10.18 -5.26
N ALA A 242 -7.63 10.87 -4.43
CA ALA A 242 -6.64 11.83 -4.89
C ALA A 242 -5.45 11.13 -5.56
N GLU A 243 -5.00 9.97 -5.03
CA GLU A 243 -3.95 9.14 -5.63
C GLU A 243 -4.40 8.57 -6.98
N ILE A 244 -5.66 8.13 -7.07
CA ILE A 244 -6.26 7.69 -8.36
C ILE A 244 -6.27 8.84 -9.38
N GLN A 245 -6.67 10.04 -8.96
CA GLN A 245 -6.66 11.19 -9.86
C GLN A 245 -5.24 11.57 -10.28
N ALA A 246 -4.27 11.54 -9.35
CA ALA A 246 -2.87 11.81 -9.64
C ALA A 246 -2.31 10.88 -10.70
N SER A 247 -2.62 9.59 -10.62
CA SER A 247 -2.12 8.57 -11.56
C SER A 247 -2.58 8.82 -13.01
N LYS A 248 -3.72 9.49 -13.23
CA LYS A 248 -4.19 9.85 -14.57
C LYS A 248 -3.32 10.90 -15.27
N TYR A 249 -2.56 11.66 -14.49
CA TYR A 249 -1.65 12.71 -14.98
C TYR A 249 -0.19 12.28 -14.82
N ASP A 250 0.08 11.03 -14.48
CA ASP A 250 1.43 10.53 -14.23
C ASP A 250 2.15 11.40 -13.16
N LEU A 251 1.44 11.66 -12.05
CA LEU A 251 1.92 12.36 -10.87
C LEU A 251 2.11 11.37 -9.73
N ALA A 252 3.27 11.40 -9.08
CA ALA A 252 3.48 10.67 -7.84
C ALA A 252 2.91 11.49 -6.68
N TYR A 253 1.76 11.08 -6.15
CA TYR A 253 1.05 11.76 -5.07
C TYR A 253 0.77 10.80 -3.91
N ILE A 254 1.05 11.25 -2.69
CA ILE A 254 0.67 10.54 -1.46
C ILE A 254 0.04 11.56 -0.52
N LYS A 255 -1.17 11.28 -0.04
CA LYS A 255 -1.87 12.13 0.92
C LYS A 255 -1.28 11.96 2.31
N LEU A 256 -1.08 13.09 3.01
CA LEU A 256 -0.64 13.16 4.41
C LEU A 256 -1.64 13.98 5.24
N ASN A 257 -1.35 14.17 6.53
CA ASN A 257 -2.31 14.80 7.47
C ASN A 257 -1.99 16.26 7.82
N GLY A 258 -1.07 16.90 7.09
CA GLY A 258 -0.64 18.26 7.39
C GLY A 258 -1.50 19.36 6.78
N SER A 259 -0.97 20.58 6.83
CA SER A 259 -1.65 21.80 6.35
C SER A 259 -0.89 22.56 5.25
N ILE A 260 0.32 22.13 4.90
CA ILE A 260 1.10 22.74 3.82
C ILE A 260 1.15 21.78 2.64
N GLY A 261 0.51 22.17 1.53
CA GLY A 261 0.60 21.45 0.28
C GLY A 261 2.00 21.57 -0.33
N CYS A 262 2.55 20.47 -0.85
CA CYS A 262 3.87 20.44 -1.45
C CYS A 262 3.78 20.06 -2.93
N MET A 263 4.48 20.81 -3.81
CA MET A 263 4.67 20.48 -5.21
C MET A 263 6.15 20.61 -5.56
N VAL A 264 6.76 19.52 -5.98
CA VAL A 264 8.23 19.43 -6.16
C VAL A 264 8.53 18.65 -7.44
N ASN A 265 9.69 18.84 -8.04
CA ASN A 265 10.19 17.98 -9.10
C ASN A 265 11.37 17.15 -8.60
N GLY A 266 11.10 15.86 -8.39
CA GLY A 266 12.05 14.86 -7.90
C GLY A 266 11.79 14.42 -6.46
N ALA A 267 11.69 13.13 -6.25
CA ALA A 267 11.31 12.51 -4.98
C ALA A 267 12.24 12.89 -3.81
N GLY A 268 13.56 12.94 -4.04
CA GLY A 268 14.52 13.35 -3.01
C GLY A 268 14.31 14.80 -2.54
N LEU A 269 14.03 15.70 -3.51
CA LEU A 269 13.73 17.10 -3.19
C LEU A 269 12.38 17.23 -2.47
N ALA A 270 11.39 16.39 -2.81
CA ALA A 270 10.11 16.33 -2.11
C ALA A 270 10.28 15.91 -0.65
N MET A 271 11.05 14.87 -0.37
CA MET A 271 11.35 14.45 1.00
C MET A 271 12.05 15.55 1.80
N ALA A 272 13.11 16.17 1.24
CA ALA A 272 13.79 17.28 1.89
C ALA A 272 12.87 18.49 2.14
N THR A 273 11.92 18.75 1.24
CA THR A 273 10.91 19.82 1.40
C THR A 273 9.95 19.51 2.55
N MET A 274 9.52 18.27 2.68
CA MET A 274 8.67 17.83 3.79
C MET A 274 9.41 17.91 5.13
N ASP A 275 10.68 17.49 5.17
CA ASP A 275 11.49 17.52 6.39
C ASP A 275 11.73 18.97 6.88
N ILE A 276 12.04 19.90 5.98
CA ILE A 276 12.23 21.29 6.37
C ILE A 276 10.92 21.94 6.89
N ILE A 277 9.76 21.60 6.32
CA ILE A 277 8.46 22.05 6.83
C ILE A 277 8.26 21.60 8.27
N LYS A 278 8.62 20.32 8.58
CA LYS A 278 8.54 19.78 9.94
C LYS A 278 9.49 20.49 10.90
N LEU A 279 10.71 20.78 10.48
CA LEU A 279 11.69 21.55 11.28
C LEU A 279 11.16 22.92 11.68
N TYR A 280 10.32 23.55 10.84
CA TYR A 280 9.64 24.82 11.14
C TYR A 280 8.32 24.65 11.90
N GLY A 281 8.01 23.45 12.42
CA GLY A 281 6.88 23.17 13.32
C GLY A 281 5.53 23.05 12.65
N LYS A 282 5.51 22.74 11.36
CA LYS A 282 4.27 22.42 10.61
C LYS A 282 4.38 21.06 9.93
N GLU A 283 3.23 20.52 9.50
CA GLU A 283 3.18 19.22 8.84
C GLU A 283 2.82 19.38 7.35
N PRO A 284 3.49 18.61 6.45
CA PRO A 284 3.14 18.55 5.03
C PRO A 284 1.79 17.83 4.83
N ALA A 285 0.96 18.36 3.93
CA ALA A 285 -0.34 17.79 3.60
C ALA A 285 -0.25 16.66 2.56
N ASN A 286 0.85 16.62 1.80
CA ASN A 286 1.08 15.61 0.77
C ASN A 286 2.57 15.50 0.41
N PHE A 287 2.95 14.34 -0.12
CA PHE A 287 4.06 14.20 -1.04
C PHE A 287 3.53 14.40 -2.46
N LEU A 288 4.20 15.19 -3.29
CA LEU A 288 3.88 15.30 -4.71
C LEU A 288 5.13 15.59 -5.53
N ASP A 289 5.45 14.68 -6.44
CA ASP A 289 6.50 14.83 -7.44
C ASP A 289 5.87 14.96 -8.83
N VAL A 290 6.07 16.11 -9.46
CA VAL A 290 5.59 16.38 -10.83
C VAL A 290 6.50 15.81 -11.91
N GLY A 291 7.66 15.24 -11.52
CA GLY A 291 8.66 14.70 -12.42
C GLY A 291 9.44 15.75 -13.20
N GLY A 292 10.39 15.31 -14.01
CA GLY A 292 11.30 16.16 -14.80
C GLY A 292 10.68 16.77 -16.07
N GLY A 293 9.44 16.42 -16.43
CA GLY A 293 8.75 16.86 -17.66
C GLY A 293 7.39 17.51 -17.37
N ALA A 294 7.25 18.27 -16.27
CA ALA A 294 5.98 18.87 -15.89
C ALA A 294 5.48 19.87 -16.94
N THR A 295 4.35 19.53 -17.56
CA THR A 295 3.60 20.45 -18.44
C THR A 295 2.67 21.33 -17.63
N LYS A 296 2.10 22.35 -18.27
CA LYS A 296 1.06 23.19 -17.64
C LYS A 296 -0.11 22.36 -17.11
N GLU A 297 -0.53 21.36 -17.86
CA GLU A 297 -1.64 20.46 -17.49
C GLU A 297 -1.31 19.67 -16.22
N LYS A 298 -0.09 19.13 -16.13
CA LYS A 298 0.38 18.43 -14.91
C LYS A 298 0.41 19.38 -13.70
N VAL A 299 0.92 20.60 -13.88
CA VAL A 299 0.98 21.60 -12.81
C VAL A 299 -0.43 22.02 -12.36
N SER A 300 -1.36 22.25 -13.30
CA SER A 300 -2.77 22.55 -12.98
C SER A 300 -3.45 21.40 -12.24
N ALA A 301 -3.24 20.15 -12.69
CA ALA A 301 -3.75 18.97 -12.01
C ALA A 301 -3.17 18.83 -10.60
N ALA A 302 -1.86 19.08 -10.42
CA ALA A 302 -1.20 19.04 -9.12
C ALA A 302 -1.81 20.07 -8.14
N PHE A 303 -2.05 21.31 -8.55
CA PHE A 303 -2.73 22.29 -7.72
C PHE A 303 -4.15 21.87 -7.36
N LYS A 304 -4.94 21.38 -8.31
CA LYS A 304 -6.30 20.90 -8.07
C LYS A 304 -6.33 19.74 -7.06
N LEU A 305 -5.37 18.83 -7.16
CA LEU A 305 -5.22 17.72 -6.21
C LEU A 305 -4.89 18.22 -4.80
N ILE A 306 -3.88 19.09 -4.67
CA ILE A 306 -3.48 19.67 -3.37
C ILE A 306 -4.67 20.40 -2.74
N LEU A 307 -5.37 21.23 -3.49
CA LEU A 307 -6.50 22.04 -3.00
C LEU A 307 -7.79 21.24 -2.76
N SER A 308 -7.88 20.00 -3.26
CA SER A 308 -8.99 19.12 -2.92
C SER A 308 -8.98 18.72 -1.44
N ASP A 309 -7.83 18.81 -0.76
CA ASP A 309 -7.73 18.64 0.68
C ASP A 309 -8.05 19.95 1.41
N LYS A 310 -9.18 19.96 2.11
CA LYS A 310 -9.65 21.12 2.89
C LYS A 310 -8.73 21.52 4.05
N ASN A 311 -7.80 20.66 4.44
CA ASN A 311 -6.80 20.96 5.48
C ASN A 311 -5.68 21.86 4.96
N VAL A 312 -5.49 21.95 3.65
CA VAL A 312 -4.42 22.77 3.04
C VAL A 312 -4.70 24.25 3.23
N LYS A 313 -3.80 24.90 3.96
CA LYS A 313 -3.83 26.35 4.26
C LYS A 313 -2.84 27.17 3.45
N GLY A 314 -1.87 26.53 2.80
CA GLY A 314 -0.89 27.18 1.93
C GLY A 314 -0.13 26.14 1.12
N ILE A 315 0.53 26.57 0.06
CA ILE A 315 1.24 25.69 -0.87
C ILE A 315 2.70 26.15 -1.00
N LEU A 316 3.63 25.19 -0.88
CA LEU A 316 5.04 25.36 -1.17
C LEU A 316 5.39 24.62 -2.46
N VAL A 317 5.78 25.38 -3.48
CA VAL A 317 6.35 24.89 -4.74
C VAL A 317 7.87 24.99 -4.65
N ASN A 318 8.58 23.87 -4.73
CA ASN A 318 10.03 23.84 -4.66
C ASN A 318 10.60 23.11 -5.87
N ILE A 319 11.21 23.86 -6.78
CA ILE A 319 11.67 23.38 -8.07
C ILE A 319 13.17 23.53 -8.21
N PHE A 320 13.81 22.47 -8.63
CA PHE A 320 15.19 22.49 -9.09
C PHE A 320 15.24 22.23 -10.60
N GLY A 321 15.50 23.29 -11.38
CA GLY A 321 15.61 23.21 -12.83
C GLY A 321 16.92 22.54 -13.25
N GLY A 322 16.78 21.37 -13.86
CA GLY A 322 17.86 20.68 -14.57
C GLY A 322 17.53 20.67 -16.06
N ILE A 323 17.07 19.50 -16.55
CA ILE A 323 16.50 19.34 -17.90
C ILE A 323 15.26 20.22 -18.04
N MET A 324 14.42 20.29 -16.98
CA MET A 324 13.30 21.23 -16.91
C MET A 324 13.79 22.65 -16.60
N ARG A 325 13.30 23.63 -17.34
CA ARG A 325 13.66 25.02 -17.19
C ARG A 325 12.68 25.71 -16.23
N CYS A 326 13.23 26.51 -15.31
CA CYS A 326 12.45 27.22 -14.29
C CYS A 326 11.49 28.27 -14.88
N ASP A 327 11.83 28.93 -16.02
CA ASP A 327 10.96 29.86 -16.70
C ASP A 327 9.69 29.22 -17.25
N VAL A 328 9.79 28.02 -17.85
CA VAL A 328 8.64 27.26 -18.36
C VAL A 328 7.74 26.86 -17.22
N LEU A 329 8.33 26.38 -16.12
CA LEU A 329 7.56 25.96 -14.96
C LEU A 329 6.91 27.12 -14.22
N ALA A 330 7.61 28.25 -14.07
CA ALA A 330 7.04 29.49 -13.50
C ALA A 330 5.81 29.95 -14.29
N GLN A 331 5.87 29.90 -15.63
CA GLN A 331 4.73 30.20 -16.48
C GLN A 331 3.57 29.26 -16.22
N GLY A 332 3.82 27.95 -16.14
CA GLY A 332 2.80 26.93 -15.80
C GLY A 332 2.18 27.15 -14.42
N VAL A 333 2.98 27.49 -13.41
CA VAL A 333 2.51 27.82 -12.05
C VAL A 333 1.59 29.03 -12.07
N VAL A 334 2.00 30.13 -12.74
CA VAL A 334 1.19 31.37 -12.85
C VAL A 334 -0.14 31.13 -13.58
N GLU A 335 -0.10 30.42 -14.69
CA GLU A 335 -1.30 30.09 -15.47
C GLU A 335 -2.25 29.18 -14.69
N ALA A 336 -1.73 28.14 -14.07
CA ALA A 336 -2.53 27.23 -13.25
C ALA A 336 -3.14 27.95 -12.04
N ALA A 337 -2.36 28.78 -11.32
CA ALA A 337 -2.86 29.56 -10.18
C ALA A 337 -4.00 30.52 -10.57
N ARG A 338 -3.91 31.14 -11.76
CA ARG A 338 -5.00 31.99 -12.32
C ARG A 338 -6.23 31.16 -12.66
N GLU A 339 -6.05 30.05 -13.36
CA GLU A 339 -7.14 29.17 -13.80
C GLU A 339 -8.00 28.68 -12.64
N ILE A 340 -7.35 28.31 -11.53
CA ILE A 340 -8.05 27.81 -10.35
C ILE A 340 -8.47 28.90 -9.35
N ASN A 341 -8.16 30.19 -9.65
CA ASN A 341 -8.37 31.30 -8.74
C ASN A 341 -7.81 31.04 -7.33
N LEU A 342 -6.50 30.77 -7.24
CA LEU A 342 -5.83 30.34 -6.02
C LEU A 342 -6.02 31.34 -4.87
N MET A 343 -6.66 30.88 -3.78
CA MET A 343 -7.00 31.72 -2.61
C MET A 343 -6.05 31.51 -1.43
N VAL A 344 -5.26 30.45 -1.41
CA VAL A 344 -4.30 30.16 -0.33
C VAL A 344 -2.94 30.78 -0.65
N PRO A 345 -2.12 31.12 0.36
CA PRO A 345 -0.74 31.59 0.14
C PRO A 345 0.06 30.59 -0.68
N LEU A 346 0.81 31.11 -1.65
CA LEU A 346 1.72 30.36 -2.51
C LEU A 346 3.14 30.85 -2.34
N VAL A 347 4.03 29.98 -1.88
CA VAL A 347 5.47 30.24 -1.84
C VAL A 347 6.13 29.43 -2.93
N VAL A 348 7.00 30.05 -3.74
CA VAL A 348 7.71 29.39 -4.83
C VAL A 348 9.21 29.58 -4.69
N ARG A 349 9.93 28.50 -4.62
CA ARG A 349 11.40 28.46 -4.70
C ARG A 349 11.81 27.84 -6.02
N LEU A 350 12.60 28.59 -6.79
CA LEU A 350 13.20 28.15 -8.05
C LEU A 350 14.72 28.16 -7.93
N ALA A 351 15.37 27.12 -8.39
CA ALA A 351 16.82 27.03 -8.54
C ALA A 351 17.19 26.28 -9.82
N GLY A 352 18.40 26.46 -10.32
CA GLY A 352 18.90 25.80 -11.54
C GLY A 352 18.64 26.57 -12.81
N THR A 353 18.42 25.86 -13.93
CA THR A 353 18.34 26.46 -15.29
C THR A 353 17.24 27.50 -15.40
N ASN A 354 17.59 28.72 -15.83
CA ASN A 354 16.69 29.85 -16.05
C ASN A 354 15.92 30.31 -14.79
N PHE A 355 16.47 30.12 -13.58
CA PHE A 355 15.77 30.51 -12.35
C PHE A 355 15.52 32.04 -12.26
N LYS A 356 16.41 32.90 -12.80
CA LYS A 356 16.22 34.35 -12.82
C LYS A 356 15.00 34.73 -13.64
N GLN A 357 14.89 34.20 -14.86
CA GLN A 357 13.74 34.43 -15.75
C GLN A 357 12.44 33.89 -15.11
N GLY A 358 12.50 32.69 -14.49
CA GLY A 358 11.36 32.12 -13.75
C GLY A 358 10.90 33.05 -12.62
N LYS A 359 11.83 33.59 -11.83
CA LYS A 359 11.52 34.56 -10.78
C LYS A 359 10.86 35.82 -11.33
N GLU A 360 11.39 36.38 -12.41
CA GLU A 360 10.78 37.56 -13.07
C GLU A 360 9.33 37.31 -13.53
N ILE A 361 9.04 36.10 -14.04
CA ILE A 361 7.68 35.71 -14.43
C ILE A 361 6.76 35.67 -13.20
N LEU A 362 7.21 35.10 -12.08
CA LEU A 362 6.45 35.10 -10.83
C LEU A 362 6.19 36.50 -10.31
N ASP A 363 7.23 37.36 -10.26
CA ASP A 363 7.15 38.73 -9.72
C ASP A 363 6.24 39.61 -10.59
N LYS A 364 6.23 39.42 -11.92
CA LYS A 364 5.37 40.17 -12.88
C LYS A 364 3.94 39.62 -13.00
N SER A 365 3.61 38.51 -12.31
CA SER A 365 2.33 37.83 -12.47
C SER A 365 1.11 38.55 -11.90
N ASN A 366 1.30 39.55 -11.05
CA ASN A 366 0.26 40.21 -10.23
C ASN A 366 -0.53 39.26 -9.32
N LEU A 367 -0.01 38.04 -9.05
CA LEU A 367 -0.54 37.10 -8.08
C LEU A 367 0.17 37.25 -6.73
N LYS A 368 -0.50 36.90 -5.64
CA LYS A 368 0.10 36.89 -4.30
C LYS A 368 1.04 35.67 -4.13
N ILE A 369 2.12 35.67 -4.94
CA ILE A 369 3.15 34.65 -4.90
C ILE A 369 4.36 35.20 -4.14
N LEU A 370 4.84 34.45 -3.13
CA LEU A 370 6.04 34.78 -2.38
C LEU A 370 7.22 34.02 -2.98
N SER A 371 8.13 34.71 -3.63
CA SER A 371 9.39 34.12 -4.12
C SER A 371 10.34 33.87 -2.96
N ALA A 372 10.96 32.65 -2.92
CA ALA A 372 11.96 32.28 -1.92
C ALA A 372 13.35 32.09 -2.55
N THR A 373 14.38 32.43 -1.78
CA THR A 373 15.79 32.37 -2.21
C THR A 373 16.39 30.99 -2.07
N ASP A 374 16.05 30.31 -0.98
CA ASP A 374 16.52 28.96 -0.67
C ASP A 374 15.41 28.17 0.05
N LEU A 375 15.72 26.93 0.43
CA LEU A 375 14.74 26.03 1.03
C LEU A 375 14.33 26.47 2.45
N ASN A 376 15.25 27.03 3.24
CA ASN A 376 14.95 27.56 4.57
C ASN A 376 14.03 28.77 4.49
N ASP A 377 14.34 29.74 3.58
CA ASP A 377 13.52 30.91 3.33
C ASP A 377 12.12 30.52 2.85
N ALA A 378 12.02 29.49 2.00
CA ALA A 378 10.76 28.97 1.51
C ALA A 378 9.89 28.39 2.67
N ALA A 379 10.48 27.55 3.50
CA ALA A 379 9.77 26.95 4.65
C ALA A 379 9.35 28.03 5.67
N LYS A 380 10.21 28.98 5.98
CA LYS A 380 9.88 30.11 6.87
C LYS A 380 8.71 30.92 6.33
N LYS A 381 8.76 31.33 5.06
CA LYS A 381 7.71 32.13 4.42
C LYS A 381 6.36 31.41 4.41
N ILE A 382 6.31 30.13 4.05
CA ILE A 382 5.04 29.42 4.00
C ILE A 382 4.46 29.20 5.39
N VAL A 383 5.30 28.90 6.40
CA VAL A 383 4.85 28.73 7.78
C VAL A 383 4.33 30.05 8.36
N GLU A 384 4.96 31.19 8.04
CA GLU A 384 4.51 32.52 8.44
C GLU A 384 3.21 32.93 7.75
N ALA A 385 3.05 32.59 6.47
CA ALA A 385 1.88 32.97 5.66
C ALA A 385 0.59 32.20 6.06
N ILE A 386 0.70 31.09 6.78
CA ILE A 386 -0.45 30.27 7.22
C ILE A 386 -0.73 30.35 8.73
N LYS A 387 -0.03 31.25 9.44
CA LYS A 387 -0.36 31.56 10.85
C LYS A 387 -1.72 32.22 10.92
#